data_b2cbcf7f5df3a8664d460cde0e1873e3
#
_entry.id   b2cbcf7f5df3a8664d460cde0e1873e3
#
_cell.length_a   1.000
_cell.length_b   1.000
_cell.length_c   1.000
_cell.angle_alpha   90.00
_cell.angle_beta   90.00
_cell.angle_gamma   90.00
#
_symmetry.space_group_name_H-M   'P 1'
#
loop_
_entity.id
_entity.type
_entity.pdbx_description
1 polymer ?
#
loop_
_entity_poly.entity_id
_entity_poly.type
_entity_poly.pdbx_seq_one_letter_code
_entity_poly.pdbx_strand_id
1 'polypeptide(L)'
;MAAAANSYADAEAAIASTRQNQLAVPAAAPTPAAAAMIPPFPANLTTLFFGPTGIPLPPPSMLTPPIRCRSVRRALQAVFTPEELYPLTGVRSLVLNTSVEEGLTILHDAIMVELATTGNAVTVFGWSQSAIIASLEMQRFTAMGGAAPSASDLNFVLVGNEMNPNSGMLARFPDLTLPALDLTFYGATPSDTIYPTAIYTLEYDGFADFSRYPLNFISDLNAVAGITFVHTKYLDLTPAQVEGATKLPTSPGYTGVTDYYIIRTENRPLLQPLRAVPVIGDPLADLIQPNLKVIVNLGYGDPNYGYSTSYADVRTPFGLWPNVPPQVIADALAAGTQEGILDFTADLQALSAQPLTLPQIQLPQPADLVAAVAAAPTPAEVVNTLARIISTNYAVLLPTVDIALALVTTLPLYTTQLFVRQLAAGNLINAIGYPLAATVGLGTIDSGRRGIAHPPRGGLGHRSKHRGPRHLTDSRRHRRPPTTVYRPRQ
;
A
#
# COMPACT_ATOMS: atom_id res chain seq x y z
N MET A 1 -7.44 5.81 -29.43
CA MET A 1 -6.58 6.87 -28.87
C MET A 1 -7.26 8.25 -28.82
N ALA A 2 -7.97 8.71 -29.84
CA ALA A 2 -8.67 10.01 -29.80
C ALA A 2 -9.81 10.09 -28.77
N ALA A 3 -10.57 9.01 -28.57
CA ALA A 3 -11.67 8.95 -27.60
C ALA A 3 -11.20 9.06 -26.13
N ALA A 4 -10.05 8.46 -25.79
CA ALA A 4 -9.48 8.55 -24.46
C ALA A 4 -8.90 9.95 -24.15
N ALA A 5 -8.39 10.66 -25.15
CA ALA A 5 -7.91 12.03 -25.01
C ALA A 5 -9.07 13.02 -24.77
N ASN A 6 -10.20 12.80 -25.42
CA ASN A 6 -11.39 13.64 -25.25
C ASN A 6 -12.03 13.45 -23.86
N SER A 7 -12.12 12.22 -23.36
CA SER A 7 -12.67 11.97 -22.02
C SER A 7 -11.81 12.58 -20.90
N TYR A 8 -10.52 12.72 -21.14
CA TYR A 8 -9.59 13.33 -20.16
C TYR A 8 -9.72 14.88 -20.15
N ALA A 9 -9.85 15.47 -21.32
CA ALA A 9 -10.07 16.92 -21.44
C ALA A 9 -11.45 17.32 -20.87
N ASP A 10 -12.46 16.48 -21.09
CA ASP A 10 -13.81 16.70 -20.54
C ASP A 10 -13.85 16.55 -19.02
N ALA A 11 -13.07 15.62 -18.44
CA ALA A 11 -12.94 15.47 -16.98
C ALA A 11 -12.22 16.67 -16.35
N GLU A 12 -11.16 17.21 -16.97
CA GLU A 12 -10.48 18.43 -16.49
C GLU A 12 -11.36 19.68 -16.63
N ALA A 13 -12.12 19.81 -17.72
CA ALA A 13 -13.06 20.90 -17.91
C ALA A 13 -14.22 20.85 -16.87
N ALA A 14 -14.70 19.65 -16.55
CA ALA A 14 -15.70 19.43 -15.49
C ALA A 14 -15.13 19.78 -14.11
N ILE A 15 -13.88 19.43 -13.82
CA ILE A 15 -13.17 19.81 -12.59
C ILE A 15 -13.02 21.33 -12.48
N ALA A 16 -12.67 22.01 -13.58
CA ALA A 16 -12.52 23.47 -13.61
C ALA A 16 -13.85 24.19 -13.42
N SER A 17 -14.93 23.72 -14.03
CA SER A 17 -16.28 24.30 -13.89
C SER A 17 -16.87 24.07 -12.49
N THR A 18 -16.63 22.91 -11.89
CA THR A 18 -17.07 22.59 -10.52
C THR A 18 -16.33 23.45 -9.48
N ARG A 19 -15.07 23.84 -9.74
CA ARG A 19 -14.31 24.75 -8.87
C ARG A 19 -14.88 26.18 -8.82
N GLN A 20 -15.44 26.68 -9.90
CA GLN A 20 -16.09 28.00 -9.91
C GLN A 20 -17.38 28.00 -9.04
N ASN A 21 -18.06 26.88 -8.93
CA ASN A 21 -19.28 26.75 -8.13
C ASN A 21 -19.00 26.39 -6.65
N GLN A 22 -17.83 25.86 -6.31
CA GLN A 22 -17.47 25.49 -4.92
C GLN A 22 -16.96 26.66 -4.07
N LEU A 23 -16.68 27.84 -4.66
CA LEU A 23 -16.30 29.04 -3.90
C LEU A 23 -17.46 29.65 -3.09
N ALA A 24 -18.67 29.09 -3.16
CA ALA A 24 -19.87 29.65 -2.52
C ALA A 24 -20.51 28.73 -1.44
N VAL A 25 -19.95 27.57 -1.12
CA VAL A 25 -20.56 26.67 -0.11
C VAL A 25 -19.51 26.27 0.92
N PRO A 26 -19.71 26.54 2.23
CA PRO A 26 -18.84 25.99 3.26
C PRO A 26 -18.89 24.46 3.17
N ALA A 27 -17.73 23.83 3.10
CA ALA A 27 -17.60 22.39 3.08
C ALA A 27 -18.32 21.81 4.33
N ALA A 28 -19.45 21.16 4.12
CA ALA A 28 -20.08 20.37 5.17
C ALA A 28 -19.11 19.25 5.54
N ALA A 29 -18.81 19.13 6.84
CA ALA A 29 -18.03 18.00 7.34
C ALA A 29 -18.65 16.69 6.80
N PRO A 30 -17.86 15.74 6.28
CA PRO A 30 -18.39 14.48 5.80
C PRO A 30 -19.13 13.81 6.96
N THR A 31 -20.41 13.64 6.81
CA THR A 31 -21.21 12.80 7.72
C THR A 31 -20.62 11.39 7.69
N PRO A 32 -20.36 10.76 8.85
CA PRO A 32 -19.95 9.36 8.86
C PRO A 32 -21.03 8.58 8.12
N ALA A 33 -20.66 8.02 6.97
CA ALA A 33 -21.57 7.18 6.20
C ALA A 33 -21.94 5.99 7.09
N ALA A 34 -23.23 5.83 7.36
CA ALA A 34 -23.74 4.58 7.91
C ALA A 34 -23.11 3.45 7.11
N ALA A 35 -22.52 2.47 7.82
CA ALA A 35 -21.71 1.39 7.26
C ALA A 35 -22.30 0.96 5.92
N ALA A 36 -21.58 1.29 4.84
CA ALA A 36 -22.03 0.96 3.50
C ALA A 36 -22.07 -0.56 3.43
N MET A 37 -23.25 -1.10 3.38
CA MET A 37 -23.47 -2.53 3.19
C MET A 37 -22.95 -2.82 1.79
N ILE A 38 -21.83 -3.55 1.72
CA ILE A 38 -21.48 -4.30 0.52
C ILE A 38 -22.78 -5.04 0.11
N PRO A 39 -23.19 -5.01 -1.16
CA PRO A 39 -24.45 -5.65 -1.59
C PRO A 39 -24.59 -7.04 -0.99
N PRO A 40 -25.80 -7.51 -0.67
CA PRO A 40 -25.98 -8.82 -0.05
C PRO A 40 -25.38 -9.89 -0.97
N PHE A 41 -24.28 -10.48 -0.52
CA PHE A 41 -23.63 -11.55 -1.26
C PHE A 41 -24.48 -12.82 -1.25
N PRO A 42 -24.40 -13.66 -2.28
CA PRO A 42 -25.04 -14.97 -2.33
C PRO A 42 -24.75 -15.79 -1.06
N ALA A 43 -25.68 -16.64 -0.66
CA ALA A 43 -25.53 -17.50 0.52
C ALA A 43 -24.32 -18.45 0.40
N ASN A 44 -23.99 -18.86 -0.83
CA ASN A 44 -22.87 -19.73 -1.17
C ASN A 44 -21.76 -18.88 -1.79
N LEU A 45 -20.75 -18.57 -1.00
CA LEU A 45 -19.63 -17.71 -1.41
C LEU A 45 -18.31 -18.35 -1.00
N THR A 46 -17.39 -18.45 -1.96
CA THR A 46 -15.97 -18.76 -1.70
C THR A 46 -15.14 -17.50 -1.80
N THR A 47 -14.32 -17.21 -0.79
CA THR A 47 -13.34 -16.12 -0.86
C THR A 47 -11.97 -16.70 -1.19
N LEU A 48 -11.43 -16.32 -2.34
CA LEU A 48 -10.07 -16.58 -2.74
C LEU A 48 -9.17 -15.48 -2.20
N PHE A 49 -8.28 -15.83 -1.30
CA PHE A 49 -7.40 -14.88 -0.62
C PHE A 49 -5.98 -14.99 -1.18
N PHE A 50 -5.46 -13.87 -1.67
CA PHE A 50 -4.12 -13.73 -2.23
C PHE A 50 -3.27 -12.84 -1.33
N GLY A 51 -2.00 -13.21 -1.17
CA GLY A 51 -1.07 -12.50 -0.31
C GLY A 51 -0.46 -11.25 -0.94
N PRO A 52 0.23 -10.45 -0.13
CA PRO A 52 1.06 -9.35 -0.61
C PRO A 52 2.44 -9.83 -1.03
N THR A 53 3.24 -8.95 -1.62
CA THR A 53 4.66 -9.20 -1.95
C THR A 53 5.41 -9.89 -0.81
N GLY A 54 6.07 -11.00 -1.12
CA GLY A 54 6.84 -11.82 -0.19
C GLY A 54 6.02 -12.84 0.61
N ILE A 55 4.71 -12.92 0.40
CA ILE A 55 3.83 -13.93 1.03
C ILE A 55 3.04 -14.67 -0.05
N PRO A 56 3.70 -15.59 -0.78
CA PRO A 56 3.08 -16.27 -1.92
C PRO A 56 1.89 -17.16 -1.54
N LEU A 57 1.87 -17.71 -0.33
CA LEU A 57 0.75 -18.45 0.20
C LEU A 57 0.37 -17.89 1.57
N PRO A 58 -0.76 -17.16 1.69
CA PRO A 58 -1.21 -16.61 2.95
C PRO A 58 -1.39 -17.69 4.01
N PRO A 59 -0.77 -17.56 5.20
CA PRO A 59 -0.96 -18.50 6.28
C PRO A 59 -2.39 -18.40 6.86
N PRO A 60 -2.89 -19.45 7.54
CA PRO A 60 -4.24 -19.46 8.11
C PRO A 60 -4.56 -18.25 9.01
N SER A 61 -3.55 -17.71 9.70
CA SER A 61 -3.70 -16.49 10.53
C SER A 61 -4.09 -15.24 9.74
N MET A 62 -3.77 -15.19 8.45
CA MET A 62 -4.13 -14.09 7.55
C MET A 62 -5.53 -14.24 6.94
N LEU A 63 -6.13 -15.44 6.98
CA LEU A 63 -7.42 -15.69 6.34
C LEU A 63 -8.62 -15.13 7.14
N THR A 64 -8.38 -14.44 8.23
CA THR A 64 -9.44 -13.79 9.02
C THR A 64 -9.25 -12.28 9.06
N PRO A 65 -9.24 -11.59 7.89
CA PRO A 65 -9.04 -10.15 7.88
C PRO A 65 -10.20 -9.44 8.58
N PRO A 66 -9.92 -8.33 9.29
CA PRO A 66 -10.95 -7.51 9.92
C PRO A 66 -11.88 -6.85 8.88
N ILE A 67 -11.40 -6.66 7.66
CA ILE A 67 -12.22 -6.25 6.50
C ILE A 67 -13.08 -7.46 6.10
N ARG A 68 -14.04 -7.77 6.93
CA ARG A 68 -14.98 -8.86 6.69
C ARG A 68 -16.07 -8.38 5.74
N CYS A 69 -16.17 -9.06 4.61
CA CYS A 69 -17.49 -9.17 3.98
C CYS A 69 -18.43 -9.80 5.02
N ARG A 70 -19.28 -8.99 5.65
CA ARG A 70 -20.24 -9.45 6.67
C ARG A 70 -21.26 -10.35 6.01
N SER A 71 -21.15 -11.64 6.11
CA SER A 71 -22.22 -12.61 6.38
C SER A 71 -21.89 -14.04 5.95
N VAL A 72 -22.46 -15.00 6.69
CA VAL A 72 -22.76 -16.40 6.38
C VAL A 72 -21.59 -17.29 5.92
N ARG A 73 -21.58 -18.53 6.39
CA ARG A 73 -20.69 -19.66 6.13
C ARG A 73 -19.92 -19.54 4.80
N ARG A 74 -18.69 -19.03 4.86
CA ARG A 74 -17.83 -18.79 3.71
C ARG A 74 -16.68 -19.79 3.74
N ALA A 75 -16.43 -20.43 2.63
CA ALA A 75 -15.15 -21.08 2.41
C ALA A 75 -14.11 -19.98 2.20
N LEU A 76 -13.02 -19.98 2.99
CA LEU A 76 -11.85 -19.13 2.79
C LEU A 76 -10.75 -20.02 2.24
N GLN A 77 -10.25 -19.67 1.08
CA GLN A 77 -9.21 -20.43 0.40
C GLN A 77 -8.01 -19.53 0.14
N ALA A 78 -6.86 -19.87 0.74
CA ALA A 78 -5.59 -19.28 0.35
C ALA A 78 -5.19 -19.81 -1.03
N VAL A 79 -4.86 -18.93 -1.93
CA VAL A 79 -4.38 -19.28 -3.26
C VAL A 79 -2.92 -18.87 -3.36
N PHE A 80 -2.09 -19.76 -3.87
CA PHE A 80 -0.69 -19.49 -4.14
C PHE A 80 -0.58 -18.60 -5.40
N THR A 81 0.19 -17.50 -5.29
CA THR A 81 0.71 -16.72 -6.40
C THR A 81 2.18 -16.41 -6.11
N PRO A 82 3.04 -16.11 -7.09
CA PRO A 82 4.46 -15.86 -6.81
C PRO A 82 4.70 -14.77 -5.78
N GLU A 83 4.01 -13.65 -5.88
CA GLU A 83 4.15 -12.46 -5.01
C GLU A 83 5.63 -12.05 -4.83
N GLU A 84 6.40 -12.17 -5.90
CA GLU A 84 7.82 -11.87 -5.92
C GLU A 84 8.08 -10.47 -6.49
N LEU A 85 9.13 -9.83 -5.99
CA LEU A 85 9.60 -8.53 -6.42
C LEU A 85 11.13 -8.50 -6.30
N TYR A 86 11.81 -8.90 -7.37
CA TYR A 86 13.28 -8.83 -7.43
C TYR A 86 13.77 -7.38 -7.26
N PRO A 87 14.82 -7.11 -6.52
CA PRO A 87 15.57 -8.02 -5.65
C PRO A 87 15.07 -8.02 -4.20
N LEU A 88 13.92 -7.36 -3.92
CA LEU A 88 13.40 -7.12 -2.57
C LEU A 88 13.03 -8.41 -1.84
N THR A 89 12.42 -9.36 -2.56
CA THR A 89 12.06 -10.68 -2.02
C THR A 89 13.21 -11.69 -2.10
N GLY A 90 14.24 -11.39 -2.89
CA GLY A 90 15.46 -12.21 -3.00
C GLY A 90 16.15 -12.04 -4.35
N VAL A 91 17.43 -12.41 -4.38
CA VAL A 91 18.26 -12.30 -5.61
C VAL A 91 17.93 -13.34 -6.69
N ARG A 92 17.05 -14.29 -6.38
CA ARG A 92 16.55 -15.31 -7.31
C ARG A 92 15.05 -15.18 -7.56
N SER A 93 14.44 -14.12 -7.01
CA SER A 93 13.02 -13.85 -7.19
C SER A 93 12.72 -13.39 -8.61
N LEU A 94 11.50 -13.61 -9.03
CA LEU A 94 10.97 -13.05 -10.26
C LEU A 94 10.96 -11.51 -10.20
N VAL A 95 11.11 -10.87 -11.33
CA VAL A 95 10.83 -9.44 -11.50
C VAL A 95 9.32 -9.19 -11.43
N LEU A 96 8.92 -7.95 -11.16
CA LEU A 96 7.51 -7.63 -10.90
C LEU A 96 6.60 -8.08 -12.06
N ASN A 97 6.95 -7.73 -13.30
CA ASN A 97 6.07 -8.02 -14.44
C ASN A 97 5.87 -9.53 -14.61
N THR A 98 6.92 -10.35 -14.50
CA THR A 98 6.81 -11.81 -14.58
C THR A 98 5.98 -12.37 -13.42
N SER A 99 6.21 -11.91 -12.18
CA SER A 99 5.45 -12.35 -11.02
C SER A 99 3.96 -12.04 -11.15
N VAL A 100 3.63 -10.85 -11.64
CA VAL A 100 2.25 -10.40 -11.88
C VAL A 100 1.60 -11.21 -13.01
N GLU A 101 2.31 -11.49 -14.11
CA GLU A 101 1.79 -12.27 -15.25
C GLU A 101 1.47 -13.72 -14.85
N GLU A 102 2.39 -14.37 -14.12
CA GLU A 102 2.14 -15.70 -13.57
C GLU A 102 0.97 -15.69 -12.58
N GLY A 103 0.93 -14.70 -11.66
CA GLY A 103 -0.16 -14.52 -10.71
C GLY A 103 -1.51 -14.29 -11.39
N LEU A 104 -1.54 -13.53 -12.49
CA LEU A 104 -2.74 -13.28 -13.29
C LEU A 104 -3.29 -14.58 -13.91
N THR A 105 -2.42 -15.45 -14.40
CA THR A 105 -2.82 -16.75 -14.93
C THR A 105 -3.40 -17.64 -13.83
N ILE A 106 -2.74 -17.70 -12.67
CA ILE A 106 -3.19 -18.50 -11.53
C ILE A 106 -4.53 -17.97 -10.98
N LEU A 107 -4.69 -16.65 -10.84
CA LEU A 107 -5.95 -16.05 -10.39
C LEU A 107 -7.10 -16.39 -11.33
N HIS A 108 -6.88 -16.23 -12.64
CA HIS A 108 -7.86 -16.58 -13.66
C HIS A 108 -8.35 -18.02 -13.51
N ASP A 109 -7.40 -18.96 -13.49
CA ASP A 109 -7.70 -20.39 -13.40
C ASP A 109 -8.44 -20.71 -12.08
N ALA A 110 -8.01 -20.10 -10.96
CA ALA A 110 -8.66 -20.32 -9.66
C ALA A 110 -10.12 -19.82 -9.66
N ILE A 111 -10.40 -18.66 -10.24
CA ILE A 111 -11.78 -18.14 -10.37
C ILE A 111 -12.61 -19.08 -11.24
N MET A 112 -12.13 -19.42 -12.44
CA MET A 112 -12.88 -20.23 -13.40
C MET A 112 -13.15 -21.65 -12.87
N VAL A 113 -12.15 -22.27 -12.19
CA VAL A 113 -12.31 -23.60 -11.58
C VAL A 113 -13.32 -23.55 -10.42
N GLU A 114 -13.25 -22.54 -9.54
CA GLU A 114 -14.18 -22.42 -8.42
C GLU A 114 -15.62 -22.24 -8.90
N LEU A 115 -15.88 -21.34 -9.85
CA LEU A 115 -17.19 -21.12 -10.43
C LEU A 115 -17.75 -22.39 -11.11
N ALA A 116 -16.91 -23.12 -11.86
CA ALA A 116 -17.34 -24.33 -12.56
C ALA A 116 -17.57 -25.53 -11.63
N THR A 117 -16.81 -25.64 -10.54
CA THR A 117 -16.78 -26.84 -9.68
C THR A 117 -17.81 -26.75 -8.55
N THR A 118 -17.92 -25.59 -7.91
CA THR A 118 -18.76 -25.46 -6.71
C THR A 118 -20.11 -24.80 -7.01
N GLY A 119 -20.20 -24.00 -8.10
CA GLY A 119 -21.34 -23.13 -8.38
C GLY A 119 -21.53 -22.03 -7.35
N ASN A 120 -20.53 -21.80 -6.49
CA ASN A 120 -20.53 -20.68 -5.55
C ASN A 120 -20.12 -19.41 -6.26
N ALA A 121 -20.64 -18.29 -5.80
CA ALA A 121 -20.06 -16.99 -6.16
C ALA A 121 -18.65 -16.84 -5.54
N VAL A 122 -17.79 -16.08 -6.18
CA VAL A 122 -16.40 -15.90 -5.80
C VAL A 122 -16.15 -14.46 -5.36
N THR A 123 -15.52 -14.28 -4.22
CA THR A 123 -14.88 -13.02 -3.83
C THR A 123 -13.37 -13.16 -3.97
N VAL A 124 -12.76 -12.28 -4.73
CA VAL A 124 -11.30 -12.15 -4.78
C VAL A 124 -10.88 -11.12 -3.73
N PHE A 125 -10.05 -11.53 -2.77
CA PHE A 125 -9.41 -10.62 -1.83
C PHE A 125 -7.95 -10.44 -2.23
N GLY A 126 -7.61 -9.23 -2.69
CA GLY A 126 -6.26 -8.86 -3.09
C GLY A 126 -5.64 -7.82 -2.15
N TRP A 127 -4.39 -8.04 -1.76
CA TRP A 127 -3.62 -7.10 -0.94
C TRP A 127 -2.28 -6.78 -1.60
N SER A 128 -1.98 -5.47 -1.83
CA SER A 128 -0.71 -5.04 -2.44
C SER A 128 -0.54 -5.65 -3.84
N GLN A 129 0.52 -6.35 -4.14
CA GLN A 129 0.77 -6.95 -5.46
C GLN A 129 -0.42 -7.79 -5.97
N SER A 130 -1.10 -8.54 -5.11
CA SER A 130 -2.29 -9.27 -5.54
C SER A 130 -3.49 -8.37 -5.86
N ALA A 131 -3.53 -7.14 -5.37
CA ALA A 131 -4.50 -6.14 -5.83
C ALA A 131 -4.18 -5.64 -7.24
N ILE A 132 -2.89 -5.58 -7.63
CA ILE A 132 -2.47 -5.33 -9.02
C ILE A 132 -3.00 -6.47 -9.92
N ILE A 133 -2.72 -7.72 -9.54
CA ILE A 133 -3.15 -8.92 -10.27
C ILE A 133 -4.67 -8.92 -10.45
N ALA A 134 -5.43 -8.63 -9.38
CA ALA A 134 -6.89 -8.56 -9.44
C ALA A 134 -7.39 -7.41 -10.35
N SER A 135 -6.72 -6.26 -10.35
CA SER A 135 -7.06 -5.13 -11.22
C SER A 135 -6.84 -5.46 -12.70
N LEU A 136 -5.76 -6.16 -13.01
CA LEU A 136 -5.46 -6.63 -14.37
C LEU A 136 -6.42 -7.74 -14.80
N GLU A 137 -6.87 -8.60 -13.89
CA GLU A 137 -7.88 -9.61 -14.17
C GLU A 137 -9.24 -8.98 -14.53
N MET A 138 -9.63 -7.90 -13.86
CA MET A 138 -10.82 -7.12 -14.27
C MET A 138 -10.70 -6.60 -15.71
N GLN A 139 -9.51 -6.11 -16.10
CA GLN A 139 -9.25 -5.67 -17.48
C GLN A 139 -9.35 -6.84 -18.46
N ARG A 140 -8.79 -8.00 -18.09
CA ARG A 140 -8.86 -9.24 -18.88
C ARG A 140 -10.30 -9.69 -19.09
N PHE A 141 -11.11 -9.71 -18.03
CA PHE A 141 -12.53 -10.06 -18.14
C PHE A 141 -13.31 -9.07 -19.00
N THR A 142 -13.01 -7.78 -18.92
CA THR A 142 -13.60 -6.79 -19.82
C THR A 142 -13.27 -7.10 -21.29
N ALA A 143 -12.03 -7.51 -21.59
CA ALA A 143 -11.63 -7.89 -22.95
C ALA A 143 -12.26 -9.20 -23.41
N MET A 144 -12.60 -10.14 -22.49
CA MET A 144 -13.29 -11.39 -22.82
C MET A 144 -14.78 -11.20 -23.18
N GLY A 145 -15.37 -10.08 -22.77
CA GLY A 145 -16.78 -9.79 -23.07
C GLY A 145 -17.74 -10.87 -22.56
N GLY A 146 -18.58 -11.41 -23.42
CA GLY A 146 -19.59 -12.41 -23.03
C GLY A 146 -19.05 -13.76 -22.55
N ALA A 147 -17.75 -14.02 -22.66
CA ALA A 147 -17.10 -15.22 -22.11
C ALA A 147 -16.60 -15.02 -20.65
N ALA A 148 -16.66 -13.80 -20.14
CA ALA A 148 -16.28 -13.48 -18.76
C ALA A 148 -17.33 -13.96 -17.74
N PRO A 149 -16.97 -14.18 -16.47
CA PRO A 149 -17.92 -14.48 -15.40
C PRO A 149 -19.04 -13.45 -15.30
N SER A 150 -20.22 -13.86 -14.81
CA SER A 150 -21.29 -12.93 -14.52
C SER A 150 -20.95 -12.00 -13.35
N ALA A 151 -21.44 -10.77 -13.38
CA ALA A 151 -21.31 -9.81 -12.30
C ALA A 151 -22.01 -10.28 -11.00
N SER A 152 -22.96 -11.21 -11.07
CA SER A 152 -23.59 -11.82 -9.90
C SER A 152 -22.71 -12.86 -9.21
N ASP A 153 -21.74 -13.42 -9.93
CA ASP A 153 -20.97 -14.57 -9.50
C ASP A 153 -19.54 -14.18 -9.05
N LEU A 154 -19.11 -12.95 -9.31
CA LEU A 154 -17.77 -12.48 -9.01
C LEU A 154 -17.77 -11.07 -8.43
N ASN A 155 -17.00 -10.87 -7.37
CA ASN A 155 -16.76 -9.57 -6.77
C ASN A 155 -15.34 -9.45 -6.21
N PHE A 156 -14.88 -8.22 -5.91
CA PHE A 156 -13.52 -7.95 -5.49
C PHE A 156 -13.48 -7.11 -4.21
N VAL A 157 -12.53 -7.42 -3.35
CA VAL A 157 -12.13 -6.60 -2.20
C VAL A 157 -10.63 -6.36 -2.30
N LEU A 158 -10.23 -5.12 -2.50
CA LEU A 158 -8.84 -4.76 -2.68
C LEU A 158 -8.37 -3.88 -1.51
N VAL A 159 -7.22 -4.20 -0.95
CA VAL A 159 -6.60 -3.43 0.13
C VAL A 159 -5.16 -3.10 -0.23
N GLY A 160 -4.69 -1.91 0.15
CA GLY A 160 -3.35 -1.47 -0.22
C GLY A 160 -3.11 -1.47 -1.72
N ASN A 161 -4.11 -1.10 -2.50
CA ASN A 161 -4.12 -1.21 -3.95
C ASN A 161 -3.24 -0.13 -4.60
N GLU A 162 -2.11 -0.53 -5.14
CA GLU A 162 -1.14 0.34 -5.82
C GLU A 162 -1.70 0.96 -7.11
N MET A 163 -2.75 0.35 -7.68
CA MET A 163 -3.49 0.84 -8.84
C MET A 163 -4.76 1.63 -8.45
N ASN A 164 -4.91 2.08 -7.19
CA ASN A 164 -6.04 2.92 -6.79
C ASN A 164 -6.11 4.17 -7.69
N PRO A 165 -7.24 4.44 -8.41
CA PRO A 165 -7.27 5.46 -9.47
C PRO A 165 -6.85 6.84 -8.99
N ASN A 166 -7.31 7.26 -7.83
CA ASN A 166 -7.14 8.63 -7.35
C ASN A 166 -5.82 8.84 -6.57
N SER A 167 -5.15 7.76 -6.09
CA SER A 167 -4.00 7.92 -5.20
C SER A 167 -2.92 6.86 -5.31
N GLY A 168 -3.17 5.74 -6.00
CA GLY A 168 -2.21 4.66 -6.12
C GLY A 168 -0.92 5.05 -6.84
N MET A 169 0.22 4.58 -6.34
CA MET A 169 1.52 4.91 -6.91
C MET A 169 1.62 4.51 -8.39
N LEU A 170 1.11 3.33 -8.77
CA LEU A 170 1.13 2.88 -10.16
C LEU A 170 0.19 3.68 -11.05
N ALA A 171 -0.85 4.30 -10.48
CA ALA A 171 -1.75 5.17 -11.21
C ALA A 171 -1.17 6.59 -11.42
N ARG A 172 -0.17 7.00 -10.62
CA ARG A 172 0.51 8.30 -10.79
C ARG A 172 1.43 8.36 -12.00
N PHE A 173 2.06 7.24 -12.36
CA PHE A 173 3.05 7.13 -13.44
C PHE A 173 2.60 6.14 -14.53
N PRO A 174 1.38 6.19 -15.06
CA PRO A 174 0.91 5.15 -15.96
C PRO A 174 1.83 5.00 -17.17
N ASP A 175 2.13 3.76 -17.55
CA ASP A 175 2.98 3.37 -18.68
C ASP A 175 4.49 3.68 -18.49
N LEU A 176 4.93 4.20 -17.32
CA LEU A 176 6.35 4.29 -17.01
C LEU A 176 6.87 2.88 -16.72
N THR A 177 8.07 2.58 -17.21
CA THR A 177 8.75 1.30 -16.96
C THR A 177 10.13 1.55 -16.36
N LEU A 178 10.50 0.75 -15.37
CA LEU A 178 11.86 0.64 -14.83
C LEU A 178 12.51 -0.59 -15.47
N PRO A 179 13.41 -0.41 -16.47
CA PRO A 179 13.77 -1.51 -17.37
C PRO A 179 14.58 -2.64 -16.72
N ALA A 180 15.48 -2.32 -15.79
CA ALA A 180 16.33 -3.33 -15.17
C ALA A 180 15.60 -4.16 -14.10
N LEU A 181 14.55 -3.61 -13.51
CA LEU A 181 13.66 -4.30 -12.58
C LEU A 181 12.47 -4.97 -13.29
N ASP A 182 12.34 -4.75 -14.59
CA ASP A 182 11.16 -5.13 -15.37
C ASP A 182 9.87 -4.84 -14.59
N LEU A 183 9.77 -3.56 -14.17
CA LEU A 183 8.65 -3.05 -13.37
C LEU A 183 7.89 -2.03 -14.18
N THR A 184 6.64 -2.35 -14.48
CA THR A 184 5.72 -1.45 -15.18
C THR A 184 4.73 -0.80 -14.21
N PHE A 185 4.49 0.50 -14.39
CA PHE A 185 3.42 1.22 -13.72
C PHE A 185 2.13 1.00 -14.53
N TYR A 186 1.35 0.00 -14.12
CA TYR A 186 0.19 -0.51 -14.87
C TYR A 186 -1.00 0.46 -14.98
N GLY A 187 -0.93 1.62 -14.32
CA GLY A 187 -2.01 2.60 -14.32
C GLY A 187 -3.05 2.33 -13.23
N ALA A 188 -4.32 2.50 -13.54
CA ALA A 188 -5.39 2.45 -12.55
C ALA A 188 -6.24 1.18 -12.67
N THR A 189 -6.76 0.72 -11.52
CA THR A 189 -7.85 -0.26 -11.46
C THR A 189 -9.04 0.27 -12.26
N PRO A 190 -9.69 -0.54 -13.12
CA PRO A 190 -10.86 -0.11 -13.89
C PRO A 190 -11.99 0.36 -12.96
N SER A 191 -12.41 1.60 -13.11
CA SER A 191 -13.56 2.13 -12.38
C SER A 191 -14.90 1.78 -13.03
N ASP A 192 -14.88 1.38 -14.28
CA ASP A 192 -16.03 0.98 -15.11
C ASP A 192 -16.24 -0.54 -15.17
N THR A 193 -15.56 -1.30 -14.32
CA THR A 193 -15.81 -2.76 -14.21
C THR A 193 -17.25 -3.06 -13.86
N ILE A 194 -17.78 -4.17 -14.42
CA ILE A 194 -19.12 -4.66 -14.06
C ILE A 194 -19.16 -5.38 -12.71
N TYR A 195 -17.99 -5.71 -12.15
CA TYR A 195 -17.89 -6.50 -10.92
C TYR A 195 -17.97 -5.60 -9.68
N PRO A 196 -18.89 -5.88 -8.72
CA PRO A 196 -18.91 -5.18 -7.45
C PRO A 196 -17.53 -5.21 -6.79
N THR A 197 -16.98 -4.04 -6.52
CA THR A 197 -15.61 -3.90 -6.01
C THR A 197 -15.61 -2.95 -4.82
N ALA A 198 -14.89 -3.33 -3.75
CA ALA A 198 -14.62 -2.44 -2.63
C ALA A 198 -13.11 -2.26 -2.49
N ILE A 199 -12.65 -1.00 -2.55
CA ILE A 199 -11.23 -0.65 -2.40
C ILE A 199 -11.06 0.08 -1.08
N TYR A 200 -10.27 -0.51 -0.16
CA TYR A 200 -9.93 0.11 1.12
C TYR A 200 -8.48 0.57 1.11
N THR A 201 -8.29 1.82 1.46
CA THR A 201 -6.97 2.47 1.49
C THR A 201 -6.72 3.03 2.88
N LEU A 202 -5.53 2.79 3.44
CA LEU A 202 -5.07 3.47 4.64
C LEU A 202 -4.48 4.83 4.25
N GLU A 203 -4.87 5.88 4.95
CA GLU A 203 -4.31 7.23 4.77
C GLU A 203 -2.78 7.19 4.95
N TYR A 204 -2.03 7.78 4.04
CA TYR A 204 -0.55 7.77 3.94
C TYR A 204 0.08 6.41 3.59
N ASP A 205 -0.68 5.42 3.15
CA ASP A 205 -0.08 4.22 2.56
C ASP A 205 0.67 4.59 1.28
N GLY A 206 1.99 4.62 1.32
CA GLY A 206 2.79 5.13 0.21
C GLY A 206 2.66 4.36 -1.10
N PHE A 207 2.07 3.16 -1.11
CA PHE A 207 1.74 2.45 -2.32
C PHE A 207 0.32 2.76 -2.81
N ALA A 208 -0.67 2.73 -1.92
CA ALA A 208 -2.08 2.90 -2.29
C ALA A 208 -2.57 4.35 -2.18
N ASP A 209 -1.84 5.20 -1.44
CA ASP A 209 -2.13 6.62 -1.19
C ASP A 209 -0.84 7.45 -1.28
N PHE A 210 -0.30 7.57 -2.49
CA PHE A 210 0.88 8.38 -2.77
C PHE A 210 0.50 9.85 -2.99
N SER A 211 1.37 10.77 -2.54
CA SER A 211 1.16 12.22 -2.68
C SER A 211 0.88 12.64 -4.12
N ARG A 212 0.01 13.64 -4.27
CA ARG A 212 -0.35 14.22 -5.57
C ARG A 212 0.60 15.34 -6.01
N TYR A 213 1.18 16.06 -5.05
CA TYR A 213 2.02 17.23 -5.29
C TYR A 213 3.45 16.98 -4.83
N PRO A 214 4.27 16.25 -5.63
CA PRO A 214 5.57 15.76 -5.21
C PRO A 214 6.64 16.85 -5.04
N LEU A 215 6.37 18.11 -5.43
CA LEU A 215 7.21 19.23 -5.03
C LEU A 215 7.16 19.50 -3.53
N ASN A 216 6.15 18.99 -2.83
CA ASN A 216 6.15 18.86 -1.38
C ASN A 216 6.91 17.61 -0.95
N PHE A 217 8.23 17.72 -0.93
CA PHE A 217 9.15 16.63 -0.59
C PHE A 217 8.87 15.99 0.78
N ILE A 218 8.37 16.77 1.76
CA ILE A 218 8.02 16.26 3.09
C ILE A 218 6.83 15.29 2.99
N SER A 219 5.86 15.59 2.14
CA SER A 219 4.73 14.70 1.88
C SER A 219 5.18 13.38 1.25
N ASP A 220 6.07 13.44 0.27
CA ASP A 220 6.62 12.26 -0.38
C ASP A 220 7.40 11.39 0.60
N LEU A 221 8.25 12.00 1.45
CA LEU A 221 8.95 11.27 2.50
C LEU A 221 7.99 10.60 3.49
N ASN A 222 6.88 11.27 3.82
CA ASN A 222 5.84 10.68 4.67
C ASN A 222 5.17 9.50 3.98
N ALA A 223 4.87 9.58 2.68
CA ALA A 223 4.33 8.47 1.90
C ALA A 223 5.30 7.29 1.83
N VAL A 224 6.60 7.56 1.59
CA VAL A 224 7.64 6.52 1.62
C VAL A 224 7.74 5.86 2.99
N ALA A 225 7.71 6.63 4.08
CA ALA A 225 7.63 6.05 5.43
C ALA A 225 6.34 5.22 5.61
N GLY A 226 5.24 5.64 4.99
CA GLY A 226 3.97 4.92 4.96
C GLY A 226 4.05 3.52 4.34
N ILE A 227 4.95 3.31 3.37
CA ILE A 227 5.22 1.96 2.82
C ILE A 227 5.62 0.98 3.95
N THR A 228 6.43 1.44 4.89
CA THR A 228 6.92 0.60 5.99
C THR A 228 5.94 0.52 7.16
N PHE A 229 5.38 1.68 7.57
CA PHE A 229 4.65 1.79 8.83
C PHE A 229 3.12 1.70 8.69
N VAL A 230 2.59 1.85 7.47
CA VAL A 230 1.14 1.85 7.20
C VAL A 230 0.73 0.72 6.27
N HIS A 231 1.41 0.54 5.13
CA HIS A 231 1.04 -0.46 4.12
C HIS A 231 0.93 -1.90 4.66
N THR A 232 1.71 -2.23 5.68
CA THR A 232 1.71 -3.55 6.32
C THR A 232 0.59 -3.77 7.33
N LYS A 233 -0.29 -2.76 7.59
CA LYS A 233 -1.24 -2.75 8.71
C LYS A 233 -2.67 -3.16 8.37
N TYR A 234 -2.96 -3.51 7.13
CA TYR A 234 -4.34 -3.86 6.73
C TYR A 234 -4.94 -5.04 7.51
N LEU A 235 -4.13 -6.00 7.93
CA LEU A 235 -4.60 -7.14 8.72
C LEU A 235 -4.68 -6.83 10.24
N ASP A 236 -4.04 -5.77 10.69
CA ASP A 236 -4.07 -5.33 12.08
C ASP A 236 -5.30 -4.43 12.38
N LEU A 237 -6.07 -4.06 11.35
CA LEU A 237 -7.24 -3.21 11.49
C LEU A 237 -8.29 -3.84 12.40
N THR A 238 -8.89 -3.04 13.26
CA THR A 238 -10.04 -3.44 14.05
C THR A 238 -11.35 -3.34 13.26
N PRO A 239 -12.38 -4.11 13.59
CA PRO A 239 -13.70 -3.95 12.98
C PRO A 239 -14.24 -2.51 13.04
N ALA A 240 -13.98 -1.80 14.16
CA ALA A 240 -14.41 -0.41 14.32
C ALA A 240 -13.72 0.54 13.33
N GLN A 241 -12.43 0.34 13.05
CA GLN A 241 -11.71 1.13 12.03
C GLN A 241 -12.26 0.89 10.62
N VAL A 242 -12.61 -0.34 10.30
CA VAL A 242 -13.22 -0.67 9.00
C VAL A 242 -14.64 -0.12 8.90
N GLU A 243 -15.43 -0.22 9.95
CA GLU A 243 -16.80 0.34 10.02
C GLU A 243 -16.77 1.88 9.99
N GLY A 244 -15.73 2.50 10.54
CA GLY A 244 -15.49 3.95 10.52
C GLY A 244 -14.83 4.45 9.24
N ALA A 245 -14.56 3.59 8.24
CA ALA A 245 -13.97 4.01 6.98
C ALA A 245 -14.86 5.04 6.27
N THR A 246 -14.24 6.10 5.75
CA THR A 246 -14.95 7.13 5.00
C THR A 246 -15.09 6.70 3.55
N LYS A 247 -16.34 6.63 3.06
CA LYS A 247 -16.58 6.43 1.63
C LYS A 247 -16.22 7.69 0.85
N LEU A 248 -15.35 7.54 -0.15
CA LEU A 248 -14.91 8.66 -0.98
C LEU A 248 -15.95 8.97 -2.08
N PRO A 249 -16.07 10.24 -2.47
CA PRO A 249 -16.99 10.64 -3.52
C PRO A 249 -16.50 10.15 -4.90
N THR A 250 -17.46 9.78 -5.75
CA THR A 250 -17.25 9.48 -7.15
C THR A 250 -17.69 10.64 -8.04
N SER A 251 -17.24 10.64 -9.30
CA SER A 251 -17.53 11.72 -10.25
C SER A 251 -19.04 11.83 -10.55
N PRO A 252 -19.55 13.04 -10.86
CA PRO A 252 -20.93 13.22 -11.24
C PRO A 252 -21.28 12.33 -12.45
N GLY A 253 -22.38 11.56 -12.31
CA GLY A 253 -22.80 10.63 -13.35
C GLY A 253 -22.08 9.28 -13.34
N TYR A 254 -21.22 9.00 -12.36
CA TYR A 254 -20.61 7.70 -12.18
C TYR A 254 -21.68 6.61 -12.00
N THR A 255 -21.65 5.60 -12.86
CA THR A 255 -22.60 4.46 -12.86
C THR A 255 -21.89 3.14 -12.57
N GLY A 256 -20.58 3.17 -12.27
CA GLY A 256 -19.82 1.99 -11.91
C GLY A 256 -20.22 1.40 -10.54
N VAL A 257 -19.76 0.21 -10.30
CA VAL A 257 -20.11 -0.59 -9.11
C VAL A 257 -18.92 -0.73 -8.13
N THR A 258 -17.94 0.18 -8.23
CA THR A 258 -16.79 0.22 -7.33
C THR A 258 -17.00 1.26 -6.23
N ASP A 259 -16.85 0.83 -4.99
CA ASP A 259 -16.87 1.68 -3.81
C ASP A 259 -15.43 1.89 -3.30
N TYR A 260 -15.10 3.12 -2.95
CA TYR A 260 -13.78 3.54 -2.50
C TYR A 260 -13.85 4.02 -1.06
N TYR A 261 -12.97 3.49 -0.21
CA TYR A 261 -12.94 3.80 1.22
C TYR A 261 -11.55 4.22 1.66
N ILE A 262 -11.49 5.27 2.49
CA ILE A 262 -10.27 5.68 3.18
C ILE A 262 -10.42 5.43 4.68
N ILE A 263 -9.40 4.82 5.28
CA ILE A 263 -9.28 4.64 6.72
C ILE A 263 -8.21 5.59 7.22
N ARG A 264 -8.58 6.49 8.14
CA ARG A 264 -7.67 7.50 8.66
C ARG A 264 -6.54 6.88 9.47
N THR A 265 -5.35 7.45 9.32
CA THR A 265 -4.16 7.08 10.09
C THR A 265 -3.88 8.17 11.13
N GLU A 266 -3.88 7.80 12.40
CA GLU A 266 -3.75 8.74 13.51
C GLU A 266 -2.37 9.40 13.54
N ASN A 267 -1.32 8.60 13.50
CA ASN A 267 0.07 9.06 13.59
C ASN A 267 0.73 9.17 12.22
N ARG A 268 1.50 10.25 12.01
CA ARG A 268 2.25 10.45 10.77
C ARG A 268 3.35 9.41 10.64
N PRO A 269 3.40 8.64 9.53
CA PRO A 269 4.46 7.65 9.27
C PRO A 269 5.87 8.22 9.47
N LEU A 270 6.10 9.44 9.04
CA LEU A 270 7.40 10.11 9.14
C LEU A 270 7.88 10.30 10.60
N LEU A 271 6.95 10.37 11.57
CA LEU A 271 7.27 10.51 12.99
C LEU A 271 7.44 9.18 13.73
N GLN A 272 7.18 8.03 13.09
CA GLN A 272 7.31 6.73 13.75
C GLN A 272 8.73 6.45 14.30
N PRO A 273 9.83 6.81 13.60
CA PRO A 273 11.17 6.66 14.18
C PRO A 273 11.38 7.54 15.43
N LEU A 274 10.79 8.74 15.47
CA LEU A 274 10.87 9.60 16.65
C LEU A 274 10.07 9.01 17.80
N ARG A 275 8.86 8.52 17.56
CA ARG A 275 8.01 7.85 18.57
C ARG A 275 8.67 6.61 19.17
N ALA A 276 9.56 5.96 18.44
CA ALA A 276 10.33 4.83 18.93
C ALA A 276 11.41 5.19 19.95
N VAL A 277 11.69 6.48 20.17
CA VAL A 277 12.63 6.95 21.19
C VAL A 277 11.96 6.88 22.57
N PRO A 278 12.50 6.08 23.52
CA PRO A 278 11.87 5.92 24.83
C PRO A 278 11.71 7.24 25.59
N VAL A 279 10.59 7.38 26.28
CA VAL A 279 10.24 8.47 27.20
C VAL A 279 9.95 9.80 26.52
N ILE A 280 10.86 10.32 25.69
CA ILE A 280 10.74 11.67 25.11
C ILE A 280 10.21 11.65 23.67
N GLY A 281 10.16 10.48 23.02
CA GLY A 281 9.81 10.35 21.62
C GLY A 281 8.38 10.75 21.32
N ASP A 282 7.41 10.21 22.07
CA ASP A 282 6.00 10.55 21.92
C ASP A 282 5.72 12.03 22.19
N PRO A 283 6.14 12.65 23.32
CA PRO A 283 5.94 14.07 23.54
C PRO A 283 6.50 14.96 22.42
N LEU A 284 7.71 14.68 21.95
CA LEU A 284 8.29 15.45 20.83
C LEU A 284 7.57 15.24 19.52
N ALA A 285 7.11 14.03 19.28
CA ALA A 285 6.31 13.74 18.09
C ALA A 285 4.95 14.47 18.15
N ASP A 286 4.28 14.48 19.30
CA ASP A 286 3.00 15.14 19.49
C ASP A 286 3.11 16.67 19.41
N LEU A 287 4.22 17.25 19.87
CA LEU A 287 4.54 18.67 19.64
C LEU A 287 4.61 19.04 18.14
N ILE A 288 5.23 18.16 17.34
CA ILE A 288 5.53 18.45 15.93
C ILE A 288 4.37 18.04 15.02
N GLN A 289 3.64 16.98 15.38
CA GLN A 289 2.67 16.29 14.52
C GLN A 289 1.58 17.21 13.94
N PRO A 290 0.94 18.14 14.67
CA PRO A 290 -0.13 18.95 14.12
C PRO A 290 0.34 19.84 12.97
N ASN A 291 1.48 20.48 13.09
CA ASN A 291 2.05 21.29 12.01
C ASN A 291 2.60 20.45 10.86
N LEU A 292 3.26 19.34 11.17
CA LEU A 292 3.71 18.38 10.16
C LEU A 292 2.53 17.83 9.36
N LYS A 293 1.38 17.58 10.01
CA LYS A 293 0.14 17.17 9.36
C LYS A 293 -0.29 18.16 8.28
N VAL A 294 -0.32 19.45 8.60
CA VAL A 294 -0.66 20.51 7.63
C VAL A 294 0.28 20.46 6.44
N ILE A 295 1.60 20.42 6.69
CA ILE A 295 2.61 20.39 5.63
C ILE A 295 2.48 19.15 4.76
N VAL A 296 2.38 17.97 5.35
CA VAL A 296 2.22 16.70 4.65
C VAL A 296 0.93 16.67 3.84
N ASN A 297 -0.19 17.08 4.43
CA ASN A 297 -1.50 17.03 3.79
C ASN A 297 -1.61 17.95 2.58
N LEU A 298 -0.89 19.05 2.56
CA LEU A 298 -0.78 19.90 1.36
C LEU A 298 -0.25 19.13 0.14
N GLY A 299 0.56 18.09 0.34
CA GLY A 299 1.00 17.21 -0.74
C GLY A 299 -0.13 16.31 -1.30
N TYR A 300 -1.26 16.21 -0.61
CA TYR A 300 -2.47 15.52 -1.08
C TYR A 300 -3.54 16.50 -1.60
N GLY A 301 -3.43 17.79 -1.28
CA GLY A 301 -4.28 18.83 -1.83
C GLY A 301 -5.06 19.68 -0.83
N ASP A 302 -5.15 19.27 0.44
CA ASP A 302 -5.91 19.95 1.48
C ASP A 302 -5.20 19.81 2.84
N PRO A 303 -5.02 20.86 3.64
CA PRO A 303 -4.30 20.77 4.92
C PRO A 303 -4.93 19.83 5.96
N ASN A 304 -6.21 19.45 5.79
CA ASN A 304 -6.95 18.62 6.74
C ASN A 304 -6.93 17.13 6.40
N TYR A 305 -6.60 16.77 5.14
CA TYR A 305 -6.71 15.40 4.62
C TYR A 305 -5.38 14.93 4.05
N GLY A 306 -4.88 13.81 4.55
CA GLY A 306 -3.69 13.14 4.05
C GLY A 306 -3.97 12.18 2.90
N TYR A 307 -5.04 12.44 2.14
CA TYR A 307 -5.45 11.72 0.96
C TYR A 307 -6.10 12.68 -0.04
N SER A 308 -6.14 12.29 -1.31
CA SER A 308 -6.76 13.11 -2.35
C SER A 308 -8.27 13.21 -2.14
N THR A 309 -8.80 14.43 -2.06
CA THR A 309 -10.24 14.72 -1.98
C THR A 309 -10.92 14.82 -3.34
N SER A 310 -10.19 14.54 -4.44
CA SER A 310 -10.79 14.44 -5.77
C SER A 310 -11.63 13.16 -5.92
N TYR A 311 -12.34 13.04 -7.03
CA TYR A 311 -13.20 11.87 -7.27
C TYR A 311 -12.39 10.57 -7.31
N ALA A 312 -12.86 9.57 -6.55
CA ALA A 312 -12.10 8.34 -6.32
C ALA A 312 -12.06 7.42 -7.55
N ASP A 313 -13.05 7.50 -8.42
CA ASP A 313 -13.15 6.75 -9.68
C ASP A 313 -12.28 7.31 -10.81
N VAL A 314 -11.71 8.52 -10.60
CA VAL A 314 -10.97 9.23 -11.64
C VAL A 314 -9.47 9.17 -11.34
N ARG A 315 -8.71 8.70 -12.34
CA ARG A 315 -7.26 8.72 -12.25
C ARG A 315 -6.75 10.15 -12.08
N THR A 316 -6.04 10.38 -10.99
CA THR A 316 -5.53 11.69 -10.63
C THR A 316 -4.02 11.76 -10.89
N PRO A 317 -3.56 12.51 -11.89
CA PRO A 317 -2.14 12.68 -12.18
C PRO A 317 -1.46 13.55 -11.12
N PHE A 318 -0.13 13.65 -11.18
CA PHE A 318 0.61 14.63 -10.40
C PHE A 318 0.15 16.05 -10.72
N GLY A 319 0.19 16.89 -9.68
CA GLY A 319 0.01 18.33 -9.80
C GLY A 319 1.27 19.08 -9.37
N LEU A 320 1.35 20.40 -9.69
CA LEU A 320 2.45 21.23 -9.23
C LEU A 320 2.24 21.70 -7.80
N TRP A 321 1.11 22.34 -7.53
CA TRP A 321 0.75 22.94 -6.25
C TRP A 321 -0.72 22.72 -5.95
N PRO A 322 -1.08 22.51 -4.68
CA PRO A 322 -2.47 22.51 -4.27
C PRO A 322 -3.05 23.90 -4.39
N ASN A 323 -4.31 23.99 -4.81
CA ASN A 323 -5.02 25.25 -4.86
C ASN A 323 -5.63 25.59 -3.49
N VAL A 324 -4.77 25.89 -2.51
CA VAL A 324 -5.17 26.24 -1.14
C VAL A 324 -4.80 27.70 -0.88
N PRO A 325 -5.74 28.54 -0.43
CA PRO A 325 -5.43 29.93 -0.10
C PRO A 325 -4.35 30.02 0.99
N PRO A 326 -3.36 30.92 0.85
CA PRO A 326 -2.29 31.06 1.85
C PRO A 326 -2.79 31.31 3.28
N GLN A 327 -3.90 32.03 3.41
CA GLN A 327 -4.52 32.28 4.72
C GLN A 327 -5.00 31.00 5.39
N VAL A 328 -5.61 30.09 4.66
CA VAL A 328 -6.04 28.78 5.18
C VAL A 328 -4.85 27.97 5.69
N ILE A 329 -3.72 28.03 4.99
CA ILE A 329 -2.49 27.36 5.42
C ILE A 329 -1.95 28.01 6.70
N ALA A 330 -1.90 29.35 6.75
CA ALA A 330 -1.42 30.08 7.91
C ALA A 330 -2.28 29.80 9.16
N ASP A 331 -3.61 29.82 9.00
CA ASP A 331 -4.56 29.54 10.09
C ASP A 331 -4.41 28.08 10.59
N ALA A 332 -4.27 27.12 9.67
CA ALA A 332 -4.05 25.72 10.02
C ALA A 332 -2.72 25.51 10.77
N LEU A 333 -1.63 26.17 10.35
CA LEU A 333 -0.33 26.10 11.04
C LEU A 333 -0.39 26.77 12.42
N ALA A 334 -1.09 27.90 12.57
CA ALA A 334 -1.29 28.55 13.86
C ALA A 334 -2.07 27.64 14.84
N ALA A 335 -3.17 27.05 14.36
CA ALA A 335 -3.95 26.09 15.14
C ALA A 335 -3.12 24.85 15.51
N GLY A 336 -2.36 24.28 14.57
CA GLY A 336 -1.47 23.15 14.81
C GLY A 336 -0.34 23.47 15.80
N THR A 337 0.18 24.70 15.82
CA THR A 337 1.17 25.11 16.83
C THR A 337 0.55 25.11 18.23
N GLN A 338 -0.68 25.63 18.35
CA GLN A 338 -1.39 25.63 19.63
C GLN A 338 -1.70 24.22 20.12
N GLU A 339 -2.22 23.34 19.23
CA GLU A 339 -2.49 21.94 19.51
C GLU A 339 -1.22 21.21 19.97
N GLY A 340 -0.13 21.30 19.23
CA GLY A 340 1.11 20.63 19.58
C GLY A 340 1.73 21.07 20.93
N ILE A 341 1.60 22.36 21.29
CA ILE A 341 2.04 22.83 22.60
C ILE A 341 1.18 22.23 23.73
N LEU A 342 -0.14 22.16 23.51
CA LEU A 342 -1.07 21.56 24.48
C LEU A 342 -0.79 20.07 24.68
N ASP A 343 -0.64 19.31 23.58
CA ASP A 343 -0.35 17.89 23.63
C ASP A 343 0.99 17.63 24.33
N PHE A 344 2.04 18.35 23.95
CA PHE A 344 3.35 18.23 24.60
C PHE A 344 3.31 18.52 26.09
N THR A 345 2.58 19.55 26.51
CA THR A 345 2.46 19.88 27.95
C THR A 345 1.66 18.83 28.72
N ALA A 346 0.62 18.26 28.10
CA ALA A 346 -0.14 17.16 28.68
C ALA A 346 0.72 15.90 28.84
N ASP A 347 1.54 15.57 27.85
CA ASP A 347 2.46 14.43 27.90
C ASP A 347 3.51 14.61 28.99
N LEU A 348 4.11 15.81 29.11
CA LEU A 348 5.06 16.07 30.18
C LEU A 348 4.42 15.95 31.57
N GLN A 349 3.17 16.38 31.73
CA GLN A 349 2.41 16.21 32.97
C GLN A 349 2.17 14.73 33.26
N ALA A 350 1.77 13.95 32.26
CA ALA A 350 1.59 12.51 32.38
C ALA A 350 2.89 11.78 32.75
N LEU A 351 4.01 12.17 32.13
CA LEU A 351 5.33 11.65 32.48
C LEU A 351 5.75 12.00 33.91
N SER A 352 5.46 13.22 34.39
CA SER A 352 5.79 13.63 35.74
C SER A 352 4.97 12.91 36.83
N ALA A 353 3.78 12.44 36.48
CA ALA A 353 2.89 11.67 37.36
C ALA A 353 3.27 10.19 37.46
N GLN A 354 4.10 9.67 36.55
CA GLN A 354 4.57 8.29 36.59
C GLN A 354 5.87 8.18 37.40
N PRO A 355 6.01 7.19 38.30
CA PRO A 355 7.29 6.92 38.91
C PRO A 355 8.28 6.54 37.81
N LEU A 356 9.37 7.31 37.68
CA LEU A 356 10.45 7.02 36.74
C LEU A 356 11.08 5.67 37.10
N THR A 357 10.58 4.59 36.56
CA THR A 357 11.27 3.31 36.53
C THR A 357 12.35 3.41 35.47
N LEU A 358 13.55 3.87 35.88
CA LEU A 358 14.71 3.75 35.02
C LEU A 358 14.86 2.27 34.64
N PRO A 359 15.04 1.92 33.37
CA PRO A 359 15.34 0.56 32.97
C PRO A 359 16.58 0.13 33.79
N GLN A 360 16.43 -0.91 34.62
CA GLN A 360 17.58 -1.49 35.30
C GLN A 360 18.51 -2.02 34.20
N ILE A 361 19.64 -1.35 34.02
CA ILE A 361 20.73 -1.86 33.19
C ILE A 361 21.25 -3.08 33.95
N GLN A 362 20.75 -4.26 33.60
CA GLN A 362 21.34 -5.50 34.07
C GLN A 362 22.69 -5.64 33.37
N LEU A 363 23.75 -5.38 34.12
CA LEU A 363 25.09 -5.72 33.67
C LEU A 363 25.12 -7.24 33.42
N PRO A 364 25.61 -7.70 32.26
CA PRO A 364 25.69 -9.12 31.98
C PRO A 364 26.49 -9.84 33.08
N GLN A 365 25.91 -10.90 33.63
CA GLN A 365 26.58 -11.74 34.57
C GLN A 365 27.73 -12.49 33.89
N PRO A 366 28.80 -12.87 34.61
CA PRO A 366 29.88 -13.66 34.03
C PRO A 366 29.41 -14.92 33.31
N ALA A 367 28.31 -15.54 33.78
CA ALA A 367 27.68 -16.69 33.15
C ALA A 367 27.08 -16.33 31.76
N ASP A 368 26.58 -15.12 31.58
CA ASP A 368 26.03 -14.65 30.30
C ASP A 368 27.14 -14.43 29.26
N LEU A 369 28.33 -13.99 29.72
CA LEU A 369 29.52 -13.87 28.88
C LEU A 369 30.03 -15.23 28.42
N VAL A 370 30.02 -16.23 29.29
CA VAL A 370 30.39 -17.63 28.92
C VAL A 370 29.36 -18.20 27.94
N ALA A 371 28.08 -17.95 28.17
CA ALA A 371 27.01 -18.35 27.22
C ALA A 371 27.14 -17.62 25.87
N ALA A 372 27.52 -16.35 25.86
CA ALA A 372 27.74 -15.57 24.63
C ALA A 372 28.96 -16.08 23.84
N VAL A 373 30.03 -16.51 24.51
CA VAL A 373 31.21 -17.13 23.86
C VAL A 373 30.87 -18.53 23.33
N ALA A 374 30.06 -19.32 24.07
CA ALA A 374 29.56 -20.62 23.61
C ALA A 374 28.57 -20.50 22.44
N ALA A 375 27.89 -19.36 22.31
CA ALA A 375 26.99 -19.03 21.22
C ALA A 375 27.71 -18.27 20.08
N ALA A 376 29.05 -18.31 20.03
CA ALA A 376 29.80 -17.69 18.92
C ALA A 376 29.35 -18.28 17.58
N PRO A 377 29.05 -17.43 16.58
CA PRO A 377 28.52 -17.92 15.30
C PRO A 377 29.52 -18.87 14.64
N THR A 378 29.02 -19.97 14.13
CA THR A 378 29.80 -20.92 13.35
C THR A 378 30.34 -20.25 12.07
N PRO A 379 31.44 -20.72 11.49
CA PRO A 379 31.92 -20.20 10.22
C PRO A 379 30.84 -20.18 9.12
N ALA A 380 29.94 -21.15 9.12
CA ALA A 380 28.81 -21.19 8.18
C ALA A 380 27.79 -20.06 8.44
N GLU A 381 27.50 -19.74 9.70
CA GLU A 381 26.62 -18.62 10.05
C GLU A 381 27.25 -17.26 9.73
N VAL A 382 28.56 -17.13 9.89
CA VAL A 382 29.31 -15.93 9.47
C VAL A 382 29.26 -15.76 7.96
N VAL A 383 29.50 -16.82 7.19
CA VAL A 383 29.43 -16.80 5.72
C VAL A 383 27.99 -16.49 5.27
N ASN A 384 26.99 -17.11 5.87
CA ASN A 384 25.58 -16.83 5.57
C ASN A 384 25.19 -15.40 5.91
N THR A 385 25.71 -14.85 7.02
CA THR A 385 25.47 -13.45 7.41
C THR A 385 26.13 -12.49 6.43
N LEU A 386 27.36 -12.74 6.01
CA LEU A 386 28.05 -11.97 4.97
C LEU A 386 27.31 -12.05 3.63
N ALA A 387 26.87 -13.24 3.23
CA ALA A 387 26.07 -13.42 2.01
C ALA A 387 24.75 -12.63 2.09
N ARG A 388 24.08 -12.62 3.23
CA ARG A 388 22.88 -11.79 3.46
C ARG A 388 23.19 -10.29 3.40
N ILE A 389 24.28 -9.83 3.98
CA ILE A 389 24.71 -8.42 3.93
C ILE A 389 25.00 -8.00 2.48
N ILE A 390 25.74 -8.81 1.73
CA ILE A 390 26.03 -8.55 0.32
C ILE A 390 24.74 -8.54 -0.50
N SER A 391 23.87 -9.53 -0.30
CA SER A 391 22.57 -9.60 -0.97
C SER A 391 21.67 -8.40 -0.63
N THR A 392 21.65 -7.96 0.64
CA THR A 392 20.89 -6.78 1.06
C THR A 392 21.43 -5.51 0.42
N ASN A 393 22.77 -5.34 0.39
CA ASN A 393 23.38 -4.18 -0.26
C ASN A 393 23.11 -4.18 -1.77
N TYR A 394 23.16 -5.33 -2.42
CA TYR A 394 22.83 -5.46 -3.82
C TYR A 394 21.36 -5.15 -4.09
N ALA A 395 20.46 -5.64 -3.23
CA ALA A 395 19.03 -5.36 -3.30
C ALA A 395 18.68 -3.87 -3.13
N VAL A 396 19.52 -3.10 -2.42
CA VAL A 396 19.37 -1.64 -2.28
C VAL A 396 19.99 -0.89 -3.47
N LEU A 397 21.14 -1.34 -3.95
CA LEU A 397 21.87 -0.65 -5.03
C LEU A 397 21.18 -0.79 -6.38
N LEU A 398 20.64 -1.97 -6.70
CA LEU A 398 20.06 -2.23 -8.01
C LEU A 398 18.84 -1.34 -8.33
N PRO A 399 17.83 -1.18 -7.46
CA PRO A 399 16.73 -0.25 -7.71
C PRO A 399 17.20 1.19 -7.90
N THR A 400 18.26 1.59 -7.19
CA THR A 400 18.86 2.92 -7.32
C THR A 400 19.48 3.12 -8.71
N VAL A 401 20.24 2.12 -9.18
CA VAL A 401 20.83 2.15 -10.52
C VAL A 401 19.74 2.12 -11.59
N ASP A 402 18.68 1.36 -11.38
CA ASP A 402 17.58 1.27 -12.34
C ASP A 402 16.77 2.56 -12.42
N ILE A 403 16.48 3.22 -11.28
CA ILE A 403 15.85 4.55 -11.30
C ILE A 403 16.78 5.57 -11.98
N ALA A 404 18.09 5.52 -11.70
CA ALA A 404 19.04 6.36 -12.41
C ALA A 404 19.07 6.06 -13.93
N LEU A 405 18.94 4.80 -14.32
CA LEU A 405 18.79 4.41 -15.72
C LEU A 405 17.47 4.92 -16.30
N ALA A 406 16.36 4.78 -15.57
CA ALA A 406 15.06 5.29 -15.99
C ALA A 406 15.06 6.81 -16.19
N LEU A 407 15.80 7.56 -15.36
CA LEU A 407 15.97 9.02 -15.50
C LEU A 407 16.59 9.42 -16.84
N VAL A 408 17.44 8.58 -17.43
CA VAL A 408 18.11 8.88 -18.71
C VAL A 408 17.51 8.14 -19.91
N THR A 409 16.64 7.17 -19.69
CA THR A 409 16.04 6.33 -20.75
C THR A 409 14.54 6.52 -20.87
N THR A 410 13.76 5.94 -19.98
CA THR A 410 12.28 5.88 -20.08
C THR A 410 11.60 7.17 -19.61
N LEU A 411 12.12 7.82 -18.58
CA LEU A 411 11.54 9.05 -18.05
C LEU A 411 11.58 10.22 -19.05
N PRO A 412 12.66 10.48 -19.82
CA PRO A 412 12.65 11.52 -20.85
C PRO A 412 11.57 11.32 -21.90
N LEU A 413 11.34 10.09 -22.33
CA LEU A 413 10.27 9.77 -23.27
C LEU A 413 8.90 10.01 -22.64
N TYR A 414 8.69 9.52 -21.43
CA TYR A 414 7.47 9.69 -20.65
C TYR A 414 7.15 11.18 -20.39
N THR A 415 8.13 11.96 -19.94
CA THR A 415 7.96 13.40 -19.69
C THR A 415 7.71 14.19 -20.98
N THR A 416 8.34 13.78 -22.09
CA THR A 416 8.05 14.38 -23.42
C THR A 416 6.60 14.09 -23.84
N GLN A 417 6.11 12.90 -23.61
CA GLN A 417 4.71 12.57 -23.92
C GLN A 417 3.74 13.37 -23.03
N LEU A 418 4.04 13.53 -21.74
CA LEU A 418 3.26 14.38 -20.84
C LEU A 418 3.24 15.83 -21.35
N PHE A 419 4.41 16.39 -21.70
CA PHE A 419 4.54 17.74 -22.24
C PHE A 419 3.68 17.93 -23.50
N VAL A 420 3.82 17.05 -24.48
CA VAL A 420 3.10 17.16 -25.76
C VAL A 420 1.59 17.01 -25.55
N ARG A 421 1.15 16.09 -24.71
CA ARG A 421 -0.28 15.90 -24.41
C ARG A 421 -0.91 17.13 -23.77
N GLN A 422 -0.24 17.75 -22.79
CA GLN A 422 -0.74 18.93 -22.11
C GLN A 422 -0.67 20.18 -22.99
N LEU A 423 0.35 20.28 -23.83
CA LEU A 423 0.45 21.36 -24.82
C LEU A 423 -0.67 21.28 -25.86
N ALA A 424 -0.96 20.06 -26.36
CA ALA A 424 -2.07 19.83 -27.29
C ALA A 424 -3.45 20.13 -26.67
N ALA A 425 -3.57 19.96 -25.35
CA ALA A 425 -4.77 20.33 -24.57
C ALA A 425 -4.83 21.84 -24.24
N GLY A 426 -3.86 22.66 -24.67
CA GLY A 426 -3.80 24.09 -24.38
C GLY A 426 -3.35 24.44 -22.96
N ASN A 427 -2.86 23.48 -22.17
CA ASN A 427 -2.49 23.64 -20.78
C ASN A 427 -0.98 23.88 -20.62
N LEU A 428 -0.49 25.07 -20.93
CA LEU A 428 0.95 25.38 -20.92
C LEU A 428 1.59 25.17 -19.52
N ILE A 429 0.89 25.54 -18.46
CA ILE A 429 1.39 25.36 -17.08
C ILE A 429 1.57 23.88 -16.76
N ASN A 430 0.59 23.05 -17.10
CA ASN A 430 0.67 21.61 -16.89
C ASN A 430 1.68 20.93 -17.83
N ALA A 431 1.86 21.46 -19.05
CA ALA A 431 2.86 20.95 -20.00
C ALA A 431 4.28 21.03 -19.41
N ILE A 432 4.59 22.09 -18.67
CA ILE A 432 5.89 22.22 -17.96
C ILE A 432 5.85 21.49 -16.61
N GLY A 433 4.74 21.60 -15.93
CA GLY A 433 4.63 21.15 -14.53
C GLY A 433 4.56 19.64 -14.34
N TYR A 434 3.82 18.93 -15.17
CA TYR A 434 3.67 17.47 -15.02
C TYR A 434 4.98 16.71 -15.26
N PRO A 435 5.79 17.03 -16.29
CA PRO A 435 7.13 16.45 -16.41
C PRO A 435 8.00 16.69 -15.17
N LEU A 436 7.99 17.89 -14.62
CA LEU A 436 8.75 18.23 -13.41
C LEU A 436 8.26 17.44 -12.20
N ALA A 437 6.94 17.39 -11.98
CA ALA A 437 6.34 16.66 -10.88
C ALA A 437 6.62 15.17 -10.96
N ALA A 438 6.54 14.55 -12.14
CA ALA A 438 6.88 13.15 -12.35
C ALA A 438 8.36 12.87 -12.06
N THR A 439 9.26 13.75 -12.46
CA THR A 439 10.71 13.61 -12.20
C THR A 439 11.00 13.68 -10.70
N VAL A 440 10.40 14.63 -9.97
CA VAL A 440 10.58 14.78 -8.52
C VAL A 440 9.96 13.57 -7.80
N GLY A 441 8.76 13.15 -8.16
CA GLY A 441 8.09 12.00 -7.56
C GLY A 441 8.91 10.71 -7.69
N LEU A 442 9.45 10.42 -8.89
CA LEU A 442 10.31 9.25 -9.10
C LEU A 442 11.61 9.33 -8.29
N GLY A 443 12.24 10.51 -8.26
CA GLY A 443 13.46 10.74 -7.49
C GLY A 443 13.25 10.59 -5.98
N THR A 444 12.08 10.93 -5.46
CA THR A 444 11.74 10.78 -4.03
C THR A 444 11.54 9.33 -3.66
N ILE A 445 10.91 8.54 -4.52
CA ILE A 445 10.76 7.08 -4.32
C ILE A 445 12.14 6.43 -4.17
N ASP A 446 13.12 6.81 -5.00
CA ASP A 446 14.50 6.35 -4.89
C ASP A 446 15.16 6.74 -3.57
N SER A 447 15.07 8.03 -3.21
CA SER A 447 15.71 8.57 -2.01
C SER A 447 15.15 7.96 -0.72
N GLY A 448 13.84 7.75 -0.66
CA GLY A 448 13.16 7.18 0.49
C GLY A 448 13.51 5.71 0.73
N ARG A 449 13.68 4.91 -0.31
CA ARG A 449 14.11 3.50 -0.20
C ARG A 449 15.49 3.36 0.44
N ARG A 450 16.41 4.29 0.22
CA ARG A 450 17.74 4.29 0.85
C ARG A 450 17.67 4.48 2.37
N GLY A 451 16.73 5.28 2.86
CA GLY A 451 16.52 5.52 4.30
C GLY A 451 15.89 4.34 5.03
N ILE A 452 15.04 3.57 4.36
CA ILE A 452 14.27 2.45 4.96
C ILE A 452 15.08 1.15 5.05
N ALA A 453 16.07 0.96 4.19
CA ALA A 453 16.87 -0.27 4.14
C ALA A 453 17.77 -0.52 5.37
N HIS A 454 17.83 0.41 6.32
CA HIS A 454 18.58 0.29 7.58
C HIS A 454 17.75 0.65 8.82
N PRO A 455 16.72 -0.13 9.22
CA PRO A 455 16.22 0.00 10.57
C PRO A 455 17.26 -0.55 11.55
N PRO A 456 17.59 0.15 12.66
CA PRO A 456 18.44 -0.41 13.70
C PRO A 456 17.73 -1.64 14.28
N ARG A 457 18.34 -2.79 14.17
CA ARG A 457 17.85 -4.04 14.78
C ARG A 457 17.95 -3.95 16.30
N GLY A 458 16.92 -3.45 16.95
CA GLY A 458 16.66 -3.68 18.36
C GLY A 458 16.11 -5.10 18.53
N GLY A 459 16.94 -6.03 18.98
CA GLY A 459 16.51 -7.38 19.29
C GLY A 459 15.59 -7.38 20.51
N LEU A 460 14.32 -7.73 20.32
CA LEU A 460 13.43 -8.18 21.39
C LEU A 460 13.07 -9.63 21.10
N GLY A 461 13.88 -10.53 21.68
CA GLY A 461 13.59 -11.94 21.71
C GLY A 461 12.41 -12.24 22.64
N HIS A 462 11.28 -12.62 22.08
CA HIS A 462 10.23 -13.32 22.83
C HIS A 462 10.65 -14.78 23.03
N ARG A 463 11.20 -15.10 24.19
CA ARG A 463 11.34 -16.48 24.66
C ARG A 463 9.99 -16.99 25.15
N SER A 464 9.36 -17.85 24.38
CA SER A 464 8.35 -18.76 24.95
C SER A 464 9.05 -19.92 25.65
N LYS A 465 8.85 -20.00 26.95
CA LYS A 465 9.26 -21.15 27.78
C LYS A 465 8.33 -22.31 27.49
N HIS A 466 8.84 -23.43 26.96
CA HIS A 466 8.26 -24.74 27.16
C HIS A 466 9.29 -25.70 27.72
N ARG A 467 8.83 -26.35 28.81
CA ARG A 467 9.56 -27.32 29.66
C ARG A 467 9.80 -28.66 28.92
N GLY A 468 10.96 -29.13 28.97
CA GLY A 468 11.58 -30.25 29.60
C GLY A 468 11.30 -31.66 29.04
N PRO A 469 12.24 -32.58 29.25
CA PRO A 469 12.52 -33.67 28.35
C PRO A 469 11.91 -35.00 28.79
N ARG A 470 11.68 -35.93 27.85
CA ARG A 470 11.70 -37.35 28.13
C ARG A 470 12.40 -38.13 27.02
N HIS A 471 13.43 -38.84 27.44
CA HIS A 471 14.10 -39.91 26.72
C HIS A 471 13.14 -40.94 26.14
N LEU A 472 13.45 -41.45 24.97
CA LEU A 472 13.50 -42.92 24.68
C LEU A 472 14.03 -43.18 23.26
N THR A 473 15.13 -43.82 23.24
CA THR A 473 15.81 -44.76 22.34
C THR A 473 15.19 -45.15 20.99
N ASP A 474 16.04 -44.97 19.98
CA ASP A 474 16.48 -45.98 18.97
C ASP A 474 15.44 -46.65 18.07
N SER A 475 15.55 -46.38 16.78
CA SER A 475 15.85 -47.40 15.75
C SER A 475 15.68 -46.86 14.31
N ARG A 476 16.70 -47.14 13.54
CA ARG A 476 16.84 -46.91 12.10
C ARG A 476 15.67 -47.46 11.27
N ARG A 477 15.22 -46.68 10.27
CA ARG A 477 14.99 -47.19 8.90
C ARG A 477 14.74 -46.06 7.91
N HIS A 478 15.53 -46.05 6.85
CA HIS A 478 15.33 -45.33 5.61
C HIS A 478 13.93 -45.60 5.03
N ARG A 479 13.18 -44.53 4.72
CA ARG A 479 12.16 -44.60 3.67
C ARG A 479 12.12 -43.27 2.92
N ARG A 480 12.26 -43.38 1.60
CA ARG A 480 12.08 -42.35 0.60
C ARG A 480 10.63 -41.86 0.61
N PRO A 481 10.36 -40.57 0.29
CA PRO A 481 8.99 -40.09 0.12
C PRO A 481 8.39 -40.60 -1.20
N PRO A 482 7.08 -40.89 -1.26
CA PRO A 482 6.43 -41.34 -2.49
C PRO A 482 6.19 -40.13 -3.43
N THR A 483 6.58 -40.34 -4.68
CA THR A 483 6.20 -39.55 -5.84
C THR A 483 4.71 -39.76 -6.11
N THR A 484 3.90 -38.71 -5.97
CA THR A 484 2.49 -38.74 -6.37
C THR A 484 2.40 -38.42 -7.85
N VAL A 485 2.18 -39.45 -8.66
CA VAL A 485 1.86 -39.34 -10.09
C VAL A 485 0.36 -39.04 -10.22
N TYR A 486 0.02 -37.89 -10.80
CA TYR A 486 -1.33 -37.57 -11.19
C TYR A 486 -1.73 -38.38 -12.44
N ARG A 487 -2.77 -39.18 -12.33
CA ARG A 487 -3.45 -39.84 -13.48
C ARG A 487 -4.83 -39.24 -13.67
N PRO A 488 -5.19 -38.79 -14.87
CA PRO A 488 -6.56 -38.38 -15.18
C PRO A 488 -7.46 -39.64 -15.29
N ARG A 489 -8.64 -39.55 -14.72
CA ARG A 489 -9.75 -40.49 -15.00
C ARG A 489 -10.53 -40.01 -16.20
N GLN A 490 -10.82 -40.97 -17.07
CA GLN A 490 -11.77 -40.87 -18.20
C GLN A 490 -13.20 -40.60 -17.70
#